data_ee105ee7854e9b62d6728d1d4f69346d
#
_entry.id   ee105ee7854e9b62d6728d1d4f69346d
#
_cell.length_a   1.000
_cell.length_b   1.000
_cell.length_c   1.000
_cell.angle_alpha   90.00
_cell.angle_beta   90.00
_cell.angle_gamma   90.00
#
_symmetry.space_group_name_H-M   'P 1'
#
loop_
_entity.id
_entity.type
_entity.pdbx_description
1 polymer ?
#
loop_
_entity_poly.entity_id
_entity_poly.type
_entity_poly.pdbx_seq_one_letter_code
_entity_poly.pdbx_strand_id
1 'polypeptide(L)'
;RDRSVSRGLGDVYKRQDLEEVIRILEEGGLIIYPTDTMYAIGCHGLKERAIERICKLKNIDPRKNNLSIICYDLSNISEYAKVDNSTFKLMKRNLPGPFTFILNTGNRLPKIFKNRKEVGIRVPDNNIIREICHILKAPIMTTTLPLKDGEDIEYITTPELIEEKFGKEVELIIDGGIGSIEPSTIVNCTNGEAEIVRQGKGILNDF
;
A
#
# COMPACT_ATOMS: atom_id res chain seq x y z
N ARG A 1 -9.12 10.52 -22.06
CA ARG A 1 -8.05 9.53 -21.91
C ARG A 1 -8.53 8.47 -20.93
N ASP A 2 -8.55 7.22 -21.35
CA ASP A 2 -8.93 6.12 -20.48
C ASP A 2 -7.86 5.96 -19.38
N ARG A 3 -8.27 6.06 -18.13
CA ARG A 3 -7.40 5.95 -16.96
C ARG A 3 -7.58 4.65 -16.22
N SER A 4 -8.47 3.79 -16.70
CA SER A 4 -8.68 2.50 -16.05
C SER A 4 -8.13 1.37 -16.90
N VAL A 5 -7.48 0.43 -16.23
CA VAL A 5 -7.04 -0.82 -16.82
C VAL A 5 -7.91 -1.91 -16.21
N SER A 6 -8.86 -2.41 -17.01
CA SER A 6 -9.77 -3.45 -16.55
C SER A 6 -9.16 -4.83 -16.72
N ARG A 7 -9.22 -5.66 -15.68
CA ARG A 7 -8.77 -7.05 -15.69
C ARG A 7 -9.73 -7.90 -14.86
N GLY A 8 -10.13 -9.03 -15.42
CA GLY A 8 -10.90 -10.01 -14.68
C GLY A 8 -10.08 -10.72 -13.60
N LEU A 9 -10.75 -11.34 -12.64
CA LEU A 9 -10.10 -12.16 -11.64
C LEU A 9 -9.37 -13.34 -12.32
N GLY A 10 -8.07 -13.46 -12.05
CA GLY A 10 -7.23 -14.51 -12.63
C GLY A 10 -6.58 -14.14 -13.96
N ASP A 11 -6.92 -13.00 -14.55
CA ASP A 11 -6.26 -12.54 -15.77
C ASP A 11 -4.79 -12.20 -15.51
N VAL A 12 -3.95 -12.55 -16.46
CA VAL A 12 -2.54 -12.17 -16.42
C VAL A 12 -2.38 -10.80 -17.08
N TYR A 13 -1.68 -9.88 -16.41
CA TYR A 13 -1.39 -8.58 -16.97
C TYR A 13 -0.48 -8.69 -18.19
N LYS A 14 -0.85 -8.02 -19.26
CA LYS A 14 0.03 -7.86 -20.39
C LYS A 14 1.23 -7.01 -19.99
N ARG A 15 2.39 -7.35 -20.52
CA ARG A 15 3.62 -6.60 -20.25
C ARG A 15 3.49 -5.11 -20.50
N GLN A 16 2.76 -4.72 -21.55
CA GLN A 16 2.50 -3.32 -21.91
C GLN A 16 1.76 -2.55 -20.84
N ASP A 17 0.78 -3.19 -20.17
CA ASP A 17 0.01 -2.56 -19.09
C ASP A 17 0.92 -2.31 -17.87
N LEU A 18 1.78 -3.27 -17.54
CA LEU A 18 2.75 -3.12 -16.45
C LEU A 18 3.78 -2.05 -16.74
N GLU A 19 4.26 -1.96 -17.98
CA GLU A 19 5.21 -0.91 -18.40
C GLU A 19 4.59 0.48 -18.24
N GLU A 20 3.30 0.65 -18.58
CA GLU A 20 2.60 1.93 -18.37
C GLU A 20 2.49 2.29 -16.89
N VAL A 21 2.11 1.33 -16.04
CA VAL A 21 2.02 1.54 -14.60
C VAL A 21 3.38 1.95 -14.02
N ILE A 22 4.43 1.25 -14.40
CA ILE A 22 5.80 1.56 -13.94
C ILE A 22 6.23 2.96 -14.37
N ARG A 23 5.96 3.32 -15.63
CA ARG A 23 6.27 4.66 -16.13
C ARG A 23 5.55 5.75 -15.33
N ILE A 24 4.28 5.56 -15.06
CA ILE A 24 3.49 6.49 -14.24
C ILE A 24 4.11 6.65 -12.85
N LEU A 25 4.45 5.55 -12.19
CA LEU A 25 5.06 5.58 -10.86
C LEU A 25 6.44 6.26 -10.88
N GLU A 26 7.27 5.96 -11.86
CA GLU A 26 8.60 6.57 -12.01
C GLU A 26 8.52 8.08 -12.29
N GLU A 27 7.47 8.55 -12.94
CA GLU A 27 7.21 9.96 -13.19
C GLU A 27 6.55 10.67 -11.99
N GLY A 28 6.34 9.99 -10.88
CA GLY A 28 5.72 10.55 -9.67
C GLY A 28 4.20 10.58 -9.71
N GLY A 29 3.57 9.79 -10.58
CA GLY A 29 2.12 9.67 -10.69
C GLY A 29 1.51 8.83 -9.56
N LEU A 30 0.19 8.93 -9.43
CA LEU A 30 -0.61 8.19 -8.47
C LEU A 30 -1.40 7.09 -9.17
N ILE A 31 -1.51 5.95 -8.53
CA ILE A 31 -2.33 4.84 -9.01
C ILE A 31 -3.28 4.36 -7.91
N ILE A 32 -4.43 3.85 -8.31
CA ILE A 32 -5.36 3.13 -7.43
C ILE A 32 -5.34 1.66 -7.87
N TYR A 33 -5.32 0.75 -6.92
CA TYR A 33 -5.12 -0.67 -7.18
C TYR A 33 -5.81 -1.54 -6.13
N PRO A 34 -6.19 -2.78 -6.50
CA PRO A 34 -6.70 -3.74 -5.55
C PRO A 34 -5.58 -4.32 -4.67
N THR A 35 -5.94 -4.74 -3.48
CA THR A 35 -5.06 -5.48 -2.57
C THR A 35 -5.80 -6.73 -2.07
N ASP A 36 -5.23 -7.45 -1.12
CA ASP A 36 -5.90 -8.54 -0.42
C ASP A 36 -6.86 -8.03 0.69
N THR A 37 -6.91 -6.71 0.88
CA THR A 37 -7.84 -6.04 1.80
C THR A 37 -8.69 -5.04 1.01
N MET A 38 -8.55 -3.75 1.24
CA MET A 38 -9.30 -2.69 0.57
C MET A 38 -8.54 -2.18 -0.67
N TYR A 39 -9.25 -1.54 -1.60
CA TYR A 39 -8.58 -0.74 -2.62
C TYR A 39 -7.71 0.32 -1.97
N ALA A 40 -6.57 0.56 -2.57
CA ALA A 40 -5.58 1.50 -2.07
C ALA A 40 -5.15 2.48 -3.15
N ILE A 41 -4.64 3.62 -2.72
CA ILE A 41 -3.96 4.58 -3.56
C ILE A 41 -2.47 4.54 -3.21
N GLY A 42 -1.62 4.63 -4.23
CA GLY A 42 -0.19 4.56 -4.01
C GLY A 42 0.62 5.35 -5.02
N CYS A 43 1.89 5.53 -4.67
CA CYS A 43 2.89 6.18 -5.50
C CYS A 43 4.25 5.54 -5.24
N HIS A 44 5.25 5.94 -6.03
CA HIS A 44 6.63 5.51 -5.81
C HIS A 44 7.09 5.96 -4.42
N GLY A 45 7.45 4.99 -3.57
CA GLY A 45 7.75 5.22 -2.14
C GLY A 45 9.03 6.00 -1.84
N LEU A 46 9.84 6.30 -2.87
CA LEU A 46 11.06 7.09 -2.73
C LEU A 46 10.93 8.50 -3.34
N LYS A 47 9.75 8.85 -3.86
CA LYS A 47 9.48 10.17 -4.46
C LYS A 47 8.65 11.02 -3.51
N GLU A 48 9.32 11.94 -2.83
CA GLU A 48 8.72 12.75 -1.77
C GLU A 48 7.53 13.59 -2.25
N ARG A 49 7.63 14.21 -3.44
CA ARG A 49 6.52 15.01 -3.99
C ARG A 49 5.27 14.19 -4.26
N ALA A 50 5.44 12.95 -4.73
CA ALA A 50 4.31 12.04 -4.95
C ALA A 50 3.66 11.65 -3.62
N ILE A 51 4.45 11.38 -2.60
CA ILE A 51 3.97 11.07 -1.25
C ILE A 51 3.19 12.25 -0.67
N GLU A 52 3.71 13.47 -0.80
CA GLU A 52 3.03 14.71 -0.37
C GLU A 52 1.68 14.86 -1.08
N ARG A 53 1.62 14.54 -2.37
CA ARG A 53 0.39 14.60 -3.15
C ARG A 53 -0.67 13.65 -2.60
N ILE A 54 -0.30 12.42 -2.23
CA ILE A 54 -1.22 11.46 -1.59
C ILE A 54 -1.69 11.97 -0.23
N CYS A 55 -0.79 12.48 0.57
CA CYS A 55 -1.14 13.02 1.90
C CYS A 55 -2.15 14.15 1.78
N LYS A 56 -1.98 15.03 0.80
CA LYS A 56 -2.90 16.13 0.53
C LYS A 56 -4.26 15.61 0.05
N LEU A 57 -4.29 14.64 -0.87
CA LEU A 57 -5.52 14.05 -1.40
C LEU A 57 -6.32 13.38 -0.28
N LYS A 58 -5.66 12.64 0.59
CA LYS A 58 -6.30 11.95 1.71
C LYS A 58 -6.54 12.85 2.93
N ASN A 59 -6.04 14.06 2.90
CA ASN A 59 -6.10 15.00 4.02
C ASN A 59 -5.48 14.41 5.29
N ILE A 60 -4.31 13.81 5.16
CA ILE A 60 -3.53 13.30 6.29
C ILE A 60 -2.28 14.15 6.51
N ASP A 61 -1.94 14.32 7.78
CA ASP A 61 -0.71 14.99 8.19
C ASP A 61 0.35 13.90 8.44
N PRO A 62 1.42 13.81 7.62
CA PRO A 62 2.44 12.77 7.79
C PRO A 62 3.19 12.90 9.12
N ARG A 63 3.08 14.03 9.81
CA ARG A 63 3.66 14.20 11.16
C ARG A 63 2.82 13.54 12.25
N LYS A 64 1.53 13.33 12.01
CA LYS A 64 0.56 12.78 12.96
C LYS A 64 0.10 11.37 12.61
N ASN A 65 0.11 11.02 11.32
CA ASN A 65 -0.38 9.76 10.81
C ASN A 65 0.79 8.89 10.34
N ASN A 66 0.73 7.60 10.63
CA ASN A 66 1.70 6.65 10.11
C ASN A 66 1.47 6.43 8.62
N LEU A 67 2.56 6.43 7.88
CA LEU A 67 2.58 6.09 6.46
C LEU A 67 3.03 4.65 6.29
N SER A 68 2.51 3.98 5.28
CA SER A 68 2.84 2.59 4.98
C SER A 68 3.46 2.47 3.61
N ILE A 69 4.33 1.47 3.46
CA ILE A 69 4.90 1.07 2.17
C ILE A 69 4.56 -0.39 1.88
N ILE A 70 4.42 -0.69 0.60
CA ILE A 70 4.33 -2.05 0.09
C ILE A 70 5.69 -2.44 -0.44
N CYS A 71 6.19 -3.60 0.01
CA CYS A 71 7.40 -4.24 -0.51
C CYS A 71 7.02 -5.51 -1.27
N TYR A 72 7.83 -5.89 -2.25
CA TYR A 72 7.63 -7.15 -2.97
C TYR A 72 7.75 -8.35 -2.04
N ASP A 73 8.79 -8.36 -1.21
CA ASP A 73 9.06 -9.35 -0.18
C ASP A 73 9.89 -8.72 0.96
N LEU A 74 10.41 -9.53 1.85
CA LEU A 74 11.20 -9.07 3.00
C LEU A 74 12.71 -9.05 2.76
N SER A 75 13.18 -9.39 1.56
CA SER A 75 14.63 -9.53 1.30
C SER A 75 15.42 -8.24 1.49
N ASN A 76 14.81 -7.08 1.21
CA ASN A 76 15.44 -5.77 1.33
C ASN A 76 14.84 -4.92 2.45
N ILE A 77 14.15 -5.53 3.39
CA ILE A 77 13.40 -4.81 4.43
C ILE A 77 14.31 -3.91 5.28
N SER A 78 15.56 -4.32 5.52
CA SER A 78 16.52 -3.56 6.31
C SER A 78 16.90 -2.21 5.70
N GLU A 79 16.68 -2.01 4.41
CA GLU A 79 16.88 -0.71 3.77
C GLU A 79 15.83 0.32 4.22
N TYR A 80 14.65 -0.13 4.55
CA TYR A 80 13.50 0.73 4.83
C TYR A 80 13.10 0.78 6.29
N ALA A 81 13.40 -0.27 7.04
CA ALA A 81 12.98 -0.40 8.44
C ALA A 81 14.03 -1.12 9.28
N LYS A 82 14.00 -0.85 10.58
CA LYS A 82 14.82 -1.56 11.56
C LYS A 82 14.03 -2.75 12.07
N VAL A 83 14.57 -3.95 11.86
CA VAL A 83 13.88 -5.21 12.18
C VAL A 83 14.84 -6.11 12.96
N ASP A 84 14.44 -6.54 14.14
CA ASP A 84 15.16 -7.58 14.86
C ASP A 84 14.77 -8.99 14.36
N ASN A 85 15.51 -10.00 14.80
CA ASN A 85 15.30 -11.37 14.33
C ASN A 85 13.92 -11.93 14.68
N SER A 86 13.41 -11.63 15.86
CA SER A 86 12.09 -12.14 16.29
C SER A 86 10.96 -11.52 15.49
N THR A 87 11.03 -10.21 15.24
CA THR A 87 10.08 -9.50 14.40
C THR A 87 10.13 -9.98 12.95
N PHE A 88 11.34 -10.18 12.42
CA PHE A 88 11.52 -10.70 11.07
C PHE A 88 10.86 -12.08 10.90
N LYS A 89 11.06 -12.98 11.86
CA LYS A 89 10.43 -14.30 11.84
C LYS A 89 8.91 -14.22 11.91
N LEU A 90 8.37 -13.34 12.74
CA LEU A 90 6.93 -13.09 12.83
C LEU A 90 6.38 -12.59 11.49
N MET A 91 7.03 -11.61 10.88
CA MET A 91 6.63 -11.08 9.58
C MET A 91 6.68 -12.16 8.50
N LYS A 92 7.72 -12.98 8.49
CA LYS A 92 7.89 -14.07 7.53
C LYS A 92 6.79 -15.13 7.62
N ARG A 93 6.27 -15.39 8.82
CA ARG A 93 5.16 -16.33 9.03
C ARG A 93 3.81 -15.79 8.53
N ASN A 94 3.66 -14.48 8.44
CA ASN A 94 2.36 -13.83 8.19
C ASN A 94 2.27 -13.11 6.85
N LEU A 95 3.40 -12.88 6.18
CA LEU A 95 3.47 -12.19 4.89
C LEU A 95 3.93 -13.14 3.77
N PRO A 96 3.39 -13.05 2.55
CA PRO A 96 2.31 -12.14 2.14
C PRO A 96 0.99 -12.39 2.88
N GLY A 97 0.29 -11.33 3.16
CA GLY A 97 -0.97 -11.42 3.87
C GLY A 97 -1.54 -10.07 4.30
N PRO A 98 -2.76 -10.07 4.87
CA PRO A 98 -3.52 -8.85 5.17
C PRO A 98 -3.08 -8.17 6.47
N PHE A 99 -1.79 -7.86 6.57
CA PHE A 99 -1.18 -7.26 7.76
C PHE A 99 -0.43 -5.98 7.41
N THR A 100 -0.41 -5.05 8.36
CA THR A 100 0.49 -3.90 8.37
C THR A 100 1.35 -3.99 9.63
N PHE A 101 2.66 -4.17 9.46
CA PHE A 101 3.60 -4.19 10.57
C PHE A 101 4.22 -2.81 10.73
N ILE A 102 4.05 -2.19 11.90
CA ILE A 102 4.64 -0.90 12.21
C ILE A 102 6.02 -1.13 12.82
N LEU A 103 7.04 -0.57 12.15
CA LEU A 103 8.45 -0.71 12.51
C LEU A 103 9.11 0.68 12.61
N ASN A 104 10.26 0.73 13.26
CA ASN A 104 11.08 1.94 13.25
C ASN A 104 11.71 2.12 11.85
N THR A 105 11.76 3.38 11.37
CA THR A 105 12.26 3.68 10.02
C THR A 105 13.76 3.38 9.88
N GLY A 106 14.13 2.86 8.70
CA GLY A 106 15.51 2.74 8.27
C GLY A 106 16.03 4.02 7.61
N ASN A 107 17.16 3.91 6.93
CA ASN A 107 17.89 5.07 6.42
C ASN A 107 17.49 5.50 5.00
N ARG A 108 16.89 4.61 4.22
CA ARG A 108 16.64 4.86 2.79
C ARG A 108 15.34 5.60 2.48
N LEU A 109 14.41 5.66 3.41
CA LEU A 109 13.13 6.33 3.19
C LEU A 109 13.28 7.86 3.18
N PRO A 110 12.44 8.58 2.40
CA PRO A 110 12.38 10.04 2.43
C PRO A 110 12.11 10.60 3.82
N LYS A 111 12.49 11.86 4.02
CA LYS A 111 12.33 12.56 5.31
C LYS A 111 10.89 12.55 5.84
N ILE A 112 9.91 12.56 4.94
CA ILE A 112 8.50 12.53 5.32
C ILE A 112 8.14 11.31 6.20
N PHE A 113 8.78 10.16 5.97
CA PHE A 113 8.66 8.98 6.83
C PHE A 113 9.46 9.14 8.13
N LYS A 114 10.64 9.75 8.06
CA LYS A 114 11.53 9.91 9.21
C LYS A 114 10.99 10.85 10.27
N ASN A 115 10.13 11.80 9.89
CA ASN A 115 9.51 12.72 10.84
C ASN A 115 8.65 11.98 11.88
N ARG A 116 8.10 10.82 11.53
CA ARG A 116 7.36 9.97 12.47
C ARG A 116 8.23 8.90 13.13
N LYS A 117 9.40 8.65 12.58
CA LYS A 117 10.32 7.58 13.00
C LYS A 117 9.74 6.18 12.90
N GLU A 118 8.56 6.03 12.34
CA GLU A 118 7.84 4.77 12.17
C GLU A 118 7.34 4.64 10.74
N VAL A 119 7.26 3.41 10.27
CA VAL A 119 6.74 3.07 8.95
C VAL A 119 5.93 1.80 9.03
N GLY A 120 4.78 1.76 8.36
CA GLY A 120 4.01 0.54 8.18
C GLY A 120 4.57 -0.25 7.00
N ILE A 121 4.78 -1.55 7.18
CA ILE A 121 5.25 -2.45 6.12
C ILE A 121 4.12 -3.40 5.75
N ARG A 122 3.84 -3.49 4.45
CA ARG A 122 2.86 -4.41 3.89
C ARG A 122 3.49 -5.24 2.78
N VAL A 123 3.11 -6.49 2.71
CA VAL A 123 3.33 -7.38 1.56
C VAL A 123 1.99 -8.05 1.27
N PRO A 124 1.09 -7.37 0.52
CA PRO A 124 -0.25 -7.90 0.25
C PRO A 124 -0.19 -9.20 -0.54
N ASP A 125 -1.09 -10.13 -0.22
CA ASP A 125 -1.29 -11.33 -1.01
C ASP A 125 -2.16 -11.00 -2.23
N ASN A 126 -1.57 -10.26 -3.16
CA ASN A 126 -2.18 -9.84 -4.41
C ASN A 126 -1.09 -9.81 -5.50
N ASN A 127 -1.25 -10.62 -6.52
CA ASN A 127 -0.25 -10.79 -7.56
C ASN A 127 0.02 -9.51 -8.38
N ILE A 128 -0.98 -8.68 -8.57
CA ILE A 128 -0.88 -7.45 -9.37
C ILE A 128 0.09 -6.48 -8.71
N ILE A 129 -0.19 -6.11 -7.46
CA ILE A 129 0.64 -5.11 -6.76
C ILE A 129 2.03 -5.66 -6.44
N ARG A 130 2.15 -6.94 -6.17
CA ARG A 130 3.46 -7.56 -5.94
C ARG A 130 4.32 -7.51 -7.20
N GLU A 131 3.74 -7.83 -8.36
CA GLU A 131 4.46 -7.77 -9.63
C GLU A 131 4.89 -6.33 -9.96
N ILE A 132 4.04 -5.34 -9.70
CA ILE A 132 4.37 -3.93 -9.86
C ILE A 132 5.59 -3.57 -9.01
N CYS A 133 5.59 -3.94 -7.73
CA CYS A 133 6.72 -3.69 -6.84
C CYS A 133 8.00 -4.38 -7.31
N HIS A 134 7.88 -5.60 -7.80
CA HIS A 134 9.01 -6.39 -8.30
C HIS A 134 9.69 -5.71 -9.50
N ILE A 135 8.89 -5.26 -10.46
CA ILE A 135 9.40 -4.60 -11.68
C ILE A 135 9.93 -3.19 -11.34
N LEU A 136 9.22 -2.44 -10.51
CA LEU A 136 9.62 -1.10 -10.09
C LEU A 136 10.94 -1.09 -9.32
N LYS A 137 11.25 -2.16 -8.63
CA LYS A 137 12.45 -2.30 -7.75
C LYS A 137 12.52 -1.23 -6.67
N ALA A 138 11.36 -0.80 -6.20
CA ALA A 138 11.21 0.20 -5.15
C ALA A 138 9.92 -0.06 -4.38
N PRO A 139 9.81 0.40 -3.13
CA PRO A 139 8.57 0.28 -2.39
C PRO A 139 7.52 1.23 -2.96
N ILE A 140 6.24 0.90 -2.74
CA ILE A 140 5.12 1.78 -3.05
C ILE A 140 4.58 2.33 -1.74
N MET A 141 4.55 3.66 -1.60
CA MET A 141 3.81 4.30 -0.51
C MET A 141 2.33 4.08 -0.76
N THR A 142 1.63 3.60 0.25
CA THR A 142 0.25 3.14 0.13
C THR A 142 -0.63 3.69 1.26
N THR A 143 -1.88 3.94 0.94
CA THR A 143 -2.93 4.22 1.92
C THR A 143 -4.28 3.79 1.35
N THR A 144 -5.26 3.52 2.21
CA THR A 144 -6.62 3.20 1.76
C THR A 144 -7.30 4.42 1.13
N LEU A 145 -8.30 4.17 0.29
CA LEU A 145 -9.09 5.26 -0.29
C LEU A 145 -9.87 6.00 0.80
N PRO A 146 -9.95 7.35 0.73
CA PRO A 146 -10.76 8.09 1.68
C PRO A 146 -12.25 7.91 1.40
N LEU A 147 -13.03 7.76 2.47
CA LEU A 147 -14.49 7.72 2.44
C LEU A 147 -14.99 8.72 3.48
N LYS A 148 -15.82 9.66 3.04
CA LYS A 148 -16.44 10.64 3.92
C LYS A 148 -17.61 10.02 4.66
N ASP A 149 -17.92 10.55 5.84
CA ASP A 149 -19.11 10.13 6.59
C ASP A 149 -20.37 10.32 5.76
N GLY A 150 -21.18 9.28 5.68
CA GLY A 150 -22.41 9.29 4.90
C GLY A 150 -22.26 8.97 3.42
N GLU A 151 -21.04 8.85 2.88
CA GLU A 151 -20.83 8.38 1.51
C GLU A 151 -21.08 6.88 1.41
N ASP A 152 -21.58 6.45 0.23
CA ASP A 152 -21.78 5.04 -0.07
C ASP A 152 -20.43 4.30 -0.13
N ILE A 153 -20.38 3.15 0.53
CA ILE A 153 -19.19 2.29 0.55
C ILE A 153 -18.74 1.84 -0.86
N GLU A 154 -19.65 1.83 -1.82
CA GLU A 154 -19.33 1.47 -3.20
C GLU A 154 -18.33 2.41 -3.86
N TYR A 155 -18.18 3.65 -3.37
CA TYR A 155 -17.17 4.59 -3.84
C TYR A 155 -15.72 4.20 -3.50
N ILE A 156 -15.52 3.19 -2.66
CA ILE A 156 -14.20 2.63 -2.37
C ILE A 156 -14.09 1.15 -2.70
N THR A 157 -15.15 0.52 -3.23
CA THR A 157 -15.17 -0.91 -3.55
C THR A 157 -15.45 -1.22 -5.03
N THR A 158 -16.25 -0.41 -5.69
CA THR A 158 -16.70 -0.64 -7.06
C THR A 158 -15.87 0.17 -8.05
N PRO A 159 -15.13 -0.46 -8.97
CA PRO A 159 -14.19 0.24 -9.85
C PRO A 159 -14.78 1.43 -10.62
N GLU A 160 -15.99 1.30 -11.15
CA GLU A 160 -16.65 2.37 -11.90
C GLU A 160 -16.93 3.60 -11.01
N LEU A 161 -17.31 3.38 -9.75
CA LEU A 161 -17.57 4.45 -8.80
C LEU A 161 -16.26 5.03 -8.22
N ILE A 162 -15.23 4.21 -8.07
CA ILE A 162 -13.88 4.68 -7.73
C ILE A 162 -13.39 5.63 -8.82
N GLU A 163 -13.58 5.29 -10.08
CA GLU A 163 -13.20 6.16 -11.20
C GLU A 163 -14.00 7.46 -11.22
N GLU A 164 -15.30 7.39 -10.98
CA GLU A 164 -16.14 8.59 -10.89
C GLU A 164 -15.63 9.56 -9.84
N LYS A 165 -15.26 9.06 -8.67
CA LYS A 165 -14.80 9.88 -7.54
C LYS A 165 -13.35 10.36 -7.67
N PHE A 166 -12.44 9.47 -8.08
CA PHE A 166 -10.99 9.71 -8.01
C PHE A 166 -10.31 9.85 -9.37
N GLY A 167 -11.02 9.61 -10.47
CA GLY A 167 -10.42 9.52 -11.80
C GLY A 167 -9.67 10.76 -12.27
N LYS A 168 -10.05 11.95 -11.77
CA LYS A 168 -9.38 13.21 -12.10
C LYS A 168 -8.15 13.49 -11.23
N GLU A 169 -8.02 12.78 -10.11
CA GLU A 169 -6.97 13.03 -9.10
C GLU A 169 -5.81 12.05 -9.21
N VAL A 170 -5.98 10.97 -9.97
CA VAL A 170 -4.96 9.94 -10.16
C VAL A 170 -4.69 9.70 -11.65
N GLU A 171 -3.54 9.18 -11.97
CA GLU A 171 -3.13 8.92 -13.35
C GLU A 171 -3.67 7.59 -13.88
N LEU A 172 -3.94 6.63 -13.00
CA LEU A 172 -4.40 5.29 -13.41
C LEU A 172 -5.21 4.63 -12.30
N ILE A 173 -6.24 3.88 -12.70
CA ILE A 173 -7.00 2.99 -11.80
C ILE A 173 -6.95 1.58 -12.37
N ILE A 174 -6.53 0.63 -11.54
CA ILE A 174 -6.47 -0.78 -11.90
C ILE A 174 -7.73 -1.47 -11.38
N ASP A 175 -8.51 -2.03 -12.30
CA ASP A 175 -9.74 -2.74 -11.98
C ASP A 175 -9.42 -4.20 -11.63
N GLY A 176 -9.58 -4.56 -10.37
CA GLY A 176 -9.46 -5.93 -9.87
C GLY A 176 -10.80 -6.54 -9.45
N GLY A 177 -11.91 -5.97 -9.91
CA GLY A 177 -13.25 -6.37 -9.48
C GLY A 177 -13.71 -5.64 -8.22
N ILE A 178 -14.77 -6.13 -7.62
CA ILE A 178 -15.32 -5.54 -6.39
C ILE A 178 -14.35 -5.76 -5.24
N GLY A 179 -14.02 -4.67 -4.54
CA GLY A 179 -13.08 -4.70 -3.42
C GLY A 179 -13.72 -5.07 -2.09
N SER A 180 -12.87 -5.39 -1.12
CA SER A 180 -13.25 -5.66 0.26
C SER A 180 -13.38 -4.37 1.06
N ILE A 181 -14.11 -4.43 2.15
CA ILE A 181 -14.22 -3.36 3.15
C ILE A 181 -13.44 -3.68 4.44
N GLU A 182 -12.85 -4.86 4.52
CA GLU A 182 -12.05 -5.26 5.68
C GLU A 182 -10.62 -4.73 5.56
N PRO A 183 -10.16 -3.90 6.53
CA PRO A 183 -8.80 -3.39 6.52
C PRO A 183 -7.78 -4.45 6.96
N SER A 184 -6.51 -4.14 6.80
CA SER A 184 -5.43 -4.97 7.32
C SER A 184 -5.42 -5.00 8.85
N THR A 185 -4.93 -6.09 9.42
CA THR A 185 -4.58 -6.16 10.84
C THR A 185 -3.27 -5.39 11.05
N ILE A 186 -3.27 -4.47 12.00
CA ILE A 186 -2.09 -3.66 12.32
C ILE A 186 -1.38 -4.23 13.53
N VAL A 187 -0.10 -4.54 13.37
CA VAL A 187 0.76 -5.09 14.43
C VAL A 187 1.91 -4.10 14.67
N ASN A 188 1.98 -3.54 15.88
CA ASN A 188 3.07 -2.63 16.27
C ASN A 188 4.25 -3.45 16.82
N CYS A 189 5.42 -3.29 16.20
CA CYS A 189 6.66 -3.97 16.59
C CYS A 189 7.77 -2.98 16.94
N THR A 190 7.44 -1.75 17.30
CA THR A 190 8.44 -0.69 17.58
C THR A 190 9.06 -0.78 18.96
N ASN A 191 8.45 -1.52 19.88
CA ASN A 191 8.85 -1.59 21.31
C ASN A 191 9.47 -2.94 21.71
N GLY A 192 9.92 -3.73 20.74
CA GLY A 192 10.53 -5.04 21.02
C GLY A 192 9.55 -6.20 21.14
N GLU A 193 8.27 -5.93 21.35
CA GLU A 193 7.20 -6.92 21.40
C GLU A 193 6.12 -6.58 20.36
N ALA A 194 5.51 -7.62 19.80
CA ALA A 194 4.42 -7.45 18.84
C ALA A 194 3.10 -7.21 19.57
N GLU A 195 2.41 -6.13 19.20
CA GLU A 195 1.10 -5.77 19.77
C GLU A 195 0.11 -5.52 18.63
N ILE A 196 -1.07 -6.18 18.67
CA ILE A 196 -2.14 -5.90 17.72
C ILE A 196 -2.82 -4.60 18.12
N VAL A 197 -2.65 -3.56 17.31
CA VAL A 197 -3.27 -2.24 17.53
C VAL A 197 -4.63 -2.14 16.88
N ARG A 198 -4.88 -2.92 15.83
CA ARG A 198 -6.16 -3.02 15.17
C ARG A 198 -6.34 -4.41 14.62
N GLN A 199 -7.39 -5.09 15.04
CA GLN A 199 -7.79 -6.35 14.42
C GLN A 199 -8.52 -6.05 13.13
N GLY A 200 -7.97 -6.49 12.01
CA GLY A 200 -8.61 -6.45 10.70
C GLY A 200 -8.81 -7.86 10.17
N LYS A 201 -8.62 -8.01 8.86
CA LYS A 201 -8.83 -9.28 8.15
C LYS A 201 -7.85 -10.38 8.57
N GLY A 202 -6.60 -10.03 8.89
CA GLY A 202 -5.57 -11.02 9.20
C GLY A 202 -5.65 -11.58 10.60
N ILE A 203 -5.46 -12.89 10.70
CA ILE A 203 -5.32 -13.59 11.98
C ILE A 203 -3.83 -13.87 12.17
N LEU A 204 -3.25 -13.25 13.18
CA LEU A 204 -1.81 -13.31 13.42
C LEU A 204 -1.38 -14.71 13.86
N ASN A 205 -0.41 -15.28 13.13
CA ASN A 205 0.26 -16.52 13.47
C ASN A 205 1.59 -16.17 14.12
N ASP A 206 1.70 -16.34 15.43
CA ASP A 206 2.90 -16.04 16.21
C ASP A 206 3.63 -17.29 16.75
N PHE A 207 3.32 -18.46 16.19
CA PHE A 207 3.98 -19.73 16.53
C PHE A 207 5.18 -20.03 15.65
#